data_1ac8ccd29c83bc84bc04168a36076846
#
_entry.id   1ac8ccd29c83bc84bc04168a36076846
#
_cell.length_a   1.000
_cell.length_b   1.000
_cell.length_c   1.000
_cell.angle_alpha   90.00
_cell.angle_beta   90.00
_cell.angle_gamma   90.00
#
_symmetry.space_group_name_H-M   'P 1'
#
loop_
_entity.id
_entity.type
_entity.pdbx_description
1 polymer ?
#
loop_
_entity_poly.entity_id
_entity_poly.type
_entity_poly.pdbx_seq_one_letter_code
_entity_poly.pdbx_strand_id
1 'polypeptide(L)'
;MNYCERCHVAVENEQCPVCGETPLRLVRGDDYCFLVEKEDMWARMLLEILEDNGVHPISHDATDVVWVMRGGEKSRQCIYVPFRHWQLAQELMQAAFPE
;
A
#
# COMPACT_ATOMS: atom_id res chain seq x y z
N MET A 1 6.48 16.08 5.01
CA MET A 1 6.62 15.04 3.97
C MET A 1 5.83 15.41 2.72
N ASN A 2 6.32 14.97 1.59
CA ASN A 2 5.69 15.23 0.30
C ASN A 2 5.06 13.95 -0.25
N TYR A 3 4.01 14.11 -1.06
CA TYR A 3 3.23 12.98 -1.55
C TYR A 3 3.27 12.94 -3.08
N CYS A 4 3.54 11.76 -3.63
CA CYS A 4 3.46 11.51 -5.07
C CYS A 4 2.10 10.87 -5.39
N GLU A 5 1.25 11.61 -6.08
CA GLU A 5 -0.08 11.11 -6.46
C GLU A 5 -0.01 9.99 -7.50
N ARG A 6 1.09 9.91 -8.22
CA ARG A 6 1.28 8.88 -9.24
C ARG A 6 1.67 7.54 -8.62
N CYS A 7 2.60 7.58 -7.65
CA CYS A 7 3.11 6.36 -7.01
C CYS A 7 2.44 6.03 -5.69
N HIS A 8 1.64 6.96 -5.15
CA HIS A 8 0.97 6.82 -3.86
C HIS A 8 1.97 6.55 -2.73
N VAL A 9 3.04 7.35 -2.70
CA VAL A 9 4.07 7.26 -1.66
C VAL A 9 4.32 8.61 -1.03
N ALA A 10 4.63 8.61 0.27
CA ALA A 10 5.03 9.80 1.01
C ALA A 10 6.55 9.76 1.18
N VAL A 11 7.22 10.83 0.78
CA VAL A 11 8.69 10.91 0.84
C VAL A 11 9.12 12.25 1.39
N GLU A 12 10.34 12.31 1.89
CA GLU A 12 10.88 13.55 2.43
C GLU A 12 11.41 14.48 1.35
N ASN A 13 11.71 13.95 0.18
CA ASN A 13 12.27 14.72 -0.93
C ASN A 13 11.18 15.43 -1.72
N GLU A 14 11.58 16.47 -2.46
CA GLU A 14 10.67 17.20 -3.34
C GLU A 14 10.41 16.46 -4.64
N GLN A 15 11.22 15.47 -4.94
CA GLN A 15 11.11 14.65 -6.15
C GLN A 15 10.85 13.21 -5.75
N CYS A 16 9.91 12.55 -6.46
CA CYS A 16 9.63 11.15 -6.22
C CYS A 16 10.80 10.29 -6.67
N PRO A 17 11.37 9.46 -5.79
CA PRO A 17 12.49 8.59 -6.17
C PRO A 17 12.10 7.44 -7.10
N VAL A 18 10.80 7.17 -7.23
CA VAL A 18 10.31 6.07 -8.05
C VAL A 18 10.03 6.53 -9.48
N CYS A 19 9.26 7.60 -9.67
CA CYS A 19 8.85 8.06 -11.00
C CYS A 19 9.49 9.36 -11.43
N GLY A 20 10.21 10.04 -10.55
CA GLY A 20 10.87 11.30 -10.85
C GLY A 20 9.96 12.53 -10.88
N GLU A 21 8.70 12.39 -10.50
CA GLU A 21 7.75 13.50 -10.48
C GLU A 21 8.23 14.63 -9.57
N THR A 22 8.15 15.87 -10.04
CA THR A 22 8.56 17.06 -9.27
C THR A 22 7.84 18.30 -9.82
N PRO A 23 7.47 19.28 -8.97
CA PRO A 23 7.52 19.21 -7.52
C PRO A 23 6.39 18.36 -6.94
N LEU A 24 6.62 17.77 -5.79
CA LEU A 24 5.59 17.04 -5.07
C LEU A 24 4.84 17.99 -4.14
N ARG A 25 3.57 17.70 -3.87
CA ARG A 25 2.80 18.47 -2.89
C ARG A 25 2.98 17.90 -1.48
N LEU A 26 2.60 18.69 -0.49
CA LEU A 26 2.61 18.20 0.89
C LEU A 26 1.61 17.07 1.07
N VAL A 27 1.99 16.07 1.85
CA VAL A 27 1.11 14.94 2.16
C VAL A 27 0.00 15.39 3.11
N ARG A 28 -1.18 14.80 2.94
CA ARG A 28 -2.33 15.01 3.81
C ARG A 28 -2.64 13.72 4.55
N GLY A 29 -3.32 13.83 5.69
CA GLY A 29 -3.66 12.65 6.48
C GLY A 29 -4.56 11.65 5.76
N ASP A 30 -5.38 12.11 4.83
CA ASP A 30 -6.31 11.28 4.06
C ASP A 30 -5.73 10.76 2.73
N ASP A 31 -4.47 11.09 2.42
CA ASP A 31 -3.81 10.54 1.24
C ASP A 31 -3.53 9.06 1.44
N TYR A 32 -3.93 8.24 0.48
CA TYR A 32 -3.67 6.81 0.52
C TYR A 32 -2.26 6.50 0.07
N CYS A 33 -1.50 5.85 0.94
CA CYS A 33 -0.11 5.50 0.70
C CYS A 33 0.05 4.00 0.60
N PHE A 34 0.91 3.56 -0.31
CA PHE A 34 1.21 2.14 -0.48
C PHE A 34 1.80 1.56 0.80
N LEU A 35 1.23 0.46 1.26
CA LEU A 35 1.71 -0.25 2.44
C LEU A 35 2.51 -1.49 2.06
N VAL A 36 1.89 -2.41 1.32
CA VAL A 36 2.51 -3.70 1.01
C VAL A 36 1.76 -4.40 -0.12
N GLU A 37 2.46 -5.31 -0.82
CA GLU A 37 1.86 -6.25 -1.75
C GLU A 37 1.94 -7.64 -1.14
N LYS A 38 0.82 -8.35 -1.10
CA LYS A 38 0.72 -9.70 -0.53
C LYS A 38 -0.13 -10.60 -1.42
N GLU A 39 0.09 -11.91 -1.30
CA GLU A 39 -0.79 -12.89 -1.92
C GLU A 39 -2.21 -12.72 -1.36
N ASP A 40 -3.19 -13.09 -2.16
CA ASP A 40 -4.60 -12.84 -1.89
C ASP A 40 -5.02 -13.27 -0.46
N MET A 41 -4.63 -14.47 -0.05
CA MET A 41 -4.99 -14.99 1.27
C MET A 41 -4.42 -14.14 2.40
N TRP A 42 -3.14 -13.78 2.30
CA TRP A 42 -2.49 -12.94 3.31
C TRP A 42 -3.01 -11.52 3.28
N ALA A 43 -3.32 -11.01 2.09
CA ALA A 43 -3.90 -9.69 1.93
C ALA A 43 -5.24 -9.59 2.66
N ARG A 44 -6.09 -10.58 2.52
CA ARG A 44 -7.39 -10.60 3.22
C ARG A 44 -7.23 -10.57 4.72
N MET A 45 -6.29 -11.33 5.26
CA MET A 45 -6.00 -11.32 6.69
C MET A 45 -5.57 -9.94 7.14
N LEU A 46 -4.68 -9.31 6.39
CA LEU A 46 -4.18 -7.99 6.75
C LEU A 46 -5.28 -6.93 6.66
N LEU A 47 -6.11 -6.98 5.61
CA LEU A 47 -7.24 -6.06 5.46
C LEU A 47 -8.18 -6.15 6.66
N GLU A 48 -8.48 -7.36 7.10
CA GLU A 48 -9.34 -7.59 8.24
C GLU A 48 -8.74 -7.02 9.53
N ILE A 49 -7.45 -7.26 9.75
CA ILE A 49 -6.73 -6.72 10.90
C ILE A 49 -6.77 -5.19 10.90
N LEU A 50 -6.53 -4.58 9.74
CA LEU A 50 -6.54 -3.13 9.61
C LEU A 50 -7.93 -2.56 9.92
N GLU A 51 -8.97 -3.14 9.35
CA GLU A 51 -10.35 -2.70 9.58
C GLU A 51 -10.75 -2.84 11.05
N ASP A 52 -10.34 -3.93 11.71
CA ASP A 52 -10.63 -4.15 13.12
C ASP A 52 -9.97 -3.11 14.02
N ASN A 53 -8.93 -2.45 13.54
CA ASN A 53 -8.20 -1.42 14.28
C ASN A 53 -8.54 0.00 13.82
N GLY A 54 -9.62 0.16 13.06
CA GLY A 54 -10.09 1.48 12.65
C GLY A 54 -9.36 2.07 11.45
N VAL A 55 -8.50 1.30 10.79
CA VAL A 55 -7.85 1.73 9.57
C VAL A 55 -8.74 1.31 8.40
N HIS A 56 -8.96 2.22 7.45
CA HIS A 56 -9.79 1.92 6.28
C HIS A 56 -8.90 1.71 5.05
N PRO A 57 -8.44 0.48 4.82
CA PRO A 57 -7.55 0.21 3.69
C PRO A 57 -8.31 0.12 2.37
N ILE A 58 -7.59 0.31 1.27
CA ILE A 58 -8.07 -0.06 -0.05
C ILE A 58 -7.07 -1.04 -0.67
N SER A 59 -7.54 -1.89 -1.56
CA SER A 59 -6.69 -2.85 -2.22
C SER A 59 -6.93 -2.84 -3.72
N HIS A 60 -5.85 -3.10 -4.46
CA HIS A 60 -5.90 -3.27 -5.90
C HIS A 60 -5.31 -4.62 -6.27
N ASP A 61 -5.94 -5.27 -7.24
CA ASP A 61 -5.40 -6.51 -7.78
C ASP A 61 -4.10 -6.20 -8.54
N ALA A 62 -3.03 -6.82 -8.12
CA ALA A 62 -1.71 -6.67 -8.73
C ALA A 62 -1.41 -7.76 -9.77
N THR A 63 -2.38 -8.65 -10.03
CA THR A 63 -2.19 -9.74 -10.98
C THR A 63 -2.16 -9.19 -12.40
N ASP A 64 -1.07 -9.45 -13.09
CA ASP A 64 -0.91 -8.99 -14.45
C ASP A 64 -1.48 -10.03 -15.44
N VAL A 65 -1.86 -9.56 -16.62
CA VAL A 65 -2.47 -10.38 -17.66
C VAL A 65 -1.55 -11.54 -18.10
N VAL A 66 -0.26 -11.30 -18.14
CA VAL A 66 0.73 -12.32 -18.50
C VAL A 66 0.73 -13.47 -17.49
N TRP A 67 0.57 -13.14 -16.22
CA TRP A 67 0.44 -14.13 -15.14
C TRP A 67 -0.77 -15.03 -15.38
N VAL A 68 -1.92 -14.43 -15.66
CA VAL A 68 -3.14 -15.16 -15.91
C VAL A 68 -2.99 -16.09 -17.12
N MET A 69 -2.40 -15.58 -18.19
CA MET A 69 -2.20 -16.37 -19.41
C MET A 69 -1.23 -17.53 -19.24
N ARG A 70 -0.30 -17.43 -18.31
CA ARG A 70 0.65 -18.52 -18.01
C ARG A 70 0.12 -19.49 -16.96
N GLY A 71 -1.13 -19.35 -16.56
CA GLY A 71 -1.70 -20.20 -15.53
C GLY A 71 -1.24 -19.84 -14.12
N GLY A 72 -0.84 -18.59 -13.91
CA GLY A 72 -0.50 -18.11 -12.58
C GLY A 72 -1.70 -18.22 -11.67
N GLU A 73 -1.61 -19.05 -10.66
CA GLU A 73 -2.74 -19.37 -9.79
C GLU A 73 -2.87 -18.41 -8.60
N LYS A 74 -1.83 -17.62 -8.32
CA LYS A 74 -1.80 -16.78 -7.14
C LYS A 74 -2.05 -15.33 -7.50
N SER A 75 -3.19 -14.83 -7.07
CA SER A 75 -3.47 -13.41 -7.15
C SER A 75 -2.72 -12.67 -6.05
N ARG A 76 -2.27 -11.48 -6.35
CA ARG A 76 -1.62 -10.61 -5.38
C ARG A 76 -2.40 -9.32 -5.28
N GLN A 77 -2.38 -8.72 -4.10
CA GLN A 77 -3.09 -7.48 -3.83
C GLN A 77 -2.10 -6.43 -3.32
N CYS A 78 -2.21 -5.22 -3.85
CA CYS A 78 -1.51 -4.06 -3.32
C CYS A 78 -2.43 -3.36 -2.32
N ILE A 79 -1.96 -3.14 -1.11
CA ILE A 79 -2.76 -2.54 -0.04
C ILE A 79 -2.27 -1.13 0.22
N TYR A 80 -3.22 -0.20 0.30
CA TYR A 80 -2.97 1.21 0.57
C TYR A 80 -3.75 1.63 1.80
N VAL A 81 -3.17 2.50 2.61
CA VAL A 81 -3.82 3.02 3.82
C VAL A 81 -3.67 4.53 3.89
N PRO A 82 -4.58 5.25 4.57
CA PRO A 82 -4.42 6.70 4.75
C PRO A 82 -3.12 7.01 5.48
N PHE A 83 -2.47 8.10 5.09
CA PHE A 83 -1.17 8.47 5.66
C PHE A 83 -1.23 8.60 7.18
N ARG A 84 -2.31 9.16 7.72
CA ARG A 84 -2.45 9.32 9.18
C ARG A 84 -2.42 8.00 9.94
N HIS A 85 -2.74 6.89 9.29
CA HIS A 85 -2.74 5.56 9.88
C HIS A 85 -1.58 4.69 9.38
N TRP A 86 -0.68 5.25 8.59
CA TRP A 86 0.37 4.47 7.94
C TRP A 86 1.30 3.80 8.95
N GLN A 87 1.70 4.53 10.00
CA GLN A 87 2.57 3.95 11.01
C GLN A 87 1.87 2.87 11.81
N LEU A 88 0.62 3.10 12.20
CA LEU A 88 -0.18 2.07 12.87
C LEU A 88 -0.31 0.83 12.00
N ALA A 89 -0.59 1.02 10.71
CA ALA A 89 -0.71 -0.08 9.76
C ALA A 89 0.58 -0.89 9.66
N GLN A 90 1.73 -0.22 9.64
CA GLN A 90 3.02 -0.91 9.65
C GLN A 90 3.23 -1.73 10.91
N GLU A 91 2.89 -1.19 12.07
CA GLU A 91 3.01 -1.89 13.33
C GLU A 91 2.12 -3.13 13.36
N LEU A 92 0.88 -3.00 12.90
CA LEU A 92 -0.06 -4.13 12.81
C LEU A 92 0.45 -5.20 11.84
N MET A 93 0.97 -4.78 10.72
CA MET A 93 1.53 -5.69 9.72
C MET A 93 2.72 -6.46 10.28
N GLN A 94 3.63 -5.79 10.97
CA GLN A 94 4.79 -6.42 11.57
C GLN A 94 4.40 -7.39 12.68
N ALA A 95 3.35 -7.09 13.42
CA ALA A 95 2.85 -7.99 14.47
C ALA A 95 2.22 -9.25 13.86
N ALA A 96 1.52 -9.11 12.73
CA ALA A 96 0.85 -10.22 12.06
C ALA A 96 1.81 -11.07 11.23
N PHE A 97 2.83 -10.44 10.62
CA PHE A 97 3.78 -11.12 9.75
C PHE A 97 5.21 -10.79 10.17
N PRO A 98 5.65 -11.29 11.33
CA PRO A 98 7.02 -11.04 11.79
C PRO A 98 8.02 -11.77 10.90
N GLU A 99 9.13 -11.12 10.62
CA GLU A 99 10.23 -11.72 9.86
C GLU A 99 11.38 -12.08 10.76
#